data_f2623b9cc45bb505244d095b5f364571
#
_entry.id   f2623b9cc45bb505244d095b5f364571
#
_cell.length_a   1.000
_cell.length_b   1.000
_cell.length_c   1.000
_cell.angle_alpha   90.00
_cell.angle_beta   90.00
_cell.angle_gamma   90.00
#
_symmetry.space_group_name_H-M   'P 1'
#
loop_
_entity.id
_entity.type
_entity.pdbx_description
1 polymer ?
#
loop_
_entity_poly.entity_id
_entity_poly.type
_entity_poly.pdbx_seq_one_letter_code
_entity_poly.pdbx_strand_id
1 'polypeptide(L)'
;YSFRAGQFARLGMELEPGAAPVIRGYSIASAPEAPTLEFFITAVKDGQLSPKITALEPGQSVLLDGPAEGSLTPDRIPGGSTLWLLATGSGLSPFASMLRSEAFWAAWKDVVLVLSVRQIEEAVLARELVAALPLERRPKLIVTTTRETDPARFGDLTGRIPTLIASGALEAAAERQITPEESRVLLCGN
;
A
#
# COMPACT_ATOMS: atom_id res chain seq x y z
N TYR A 1 -4.74 9.15 -17.80
CA TYR A 1 -5.24 7.83 -17.35
C TYR A 1 -6.17 8.03 -16.16
N SER A 2 -7.43 7.59 -16.28
CA SER A 2 -8.45 7.77 -15.24
C SER A 2 -8.56 6.53 -14.36
N PHE A 3 -8.59 6.72 -13.04
CA PHE A 3 -8.75 5.65 -12.07
C PHE A 3 -9.35 6.16 -10.75
N ARG A 4 -9.79 5.25 -9.88
CA ARG A 4 -10.21 5.54 -8.50
C ARG A 4 -9.11 5.09 -7.54
N ALA A 5 -8.92 5.82 -6.45
CA ALA A 5 -7.97 5.46 -5.42
C ALA A 5 -8.17 4.00 -4.97
N GLY A 6 -7.06 3.25 -4.91
CA GLY A 6 -7.06 1.83 -4.55
C GLY A 6 -7.13 0.85 -5.73
N GLN A 7 -7.36 1.33 -6.95
CA GLN A 7 -7.31 0.50 -8.16
C GLN A 7 -5.86 0.17 -8.58
N PHE A 8 -5.73 -0.80 -9.47
CA PHE A 8 -4.48 -1.18 -10.11
C PHE A 8 -4.50 -0.92 -11.62
N ALA A 9 -3.33 -0.75 -12.20
CA ALA A 9 -3.12 -0.73 -13.64
C ALA A 9 -2.36 -1.98 -14.08
N ARG A 10 -2.53 -2.35 -15.34
CA ARG A 10 -1.76 -3.42 -15.95
C ARG A 10 -0.53 -2.84 -16.63
N LEU A 11 0.65 -3.16 -16.12
CA LEU A 11 1.92 -2.77 -16.70
C LEU A 11 2.55 -3.94 -17.43
N GLY A 12 3.21 -3.66 -18.54
CA GLY A 12 3.83 -4.69 -19.35
C GLY A 12 5.12 -4.26 -20.05
N MET A 13 5.89 -5.25 -20.44
CA MET A 13 7.10 -5.05 -21.28
C MET A 13 7.23 -6.22 -22.25
N GLU A 14 7.68 -5.90 -23.46
CA GLU A 14 8.21 -6.89 -24.40
C GLU A 14 9.60 -7.30 -23.89
N LEU A 15 9.74 -8.57 -23.52
CA LEU A 15 10.99 -9.07 -22.92
C LEU A 15 12.00 -9.56 -23.95
N GLU A 16 11.51 -9.91 -25.16
CA GLU A 16 12.29 -10.29 -26.33
C GLU A 16 11.70 -9.57 -27.55
N PRO A 17 12.53 -9.09 -28.49
CA PRO A 17 12.03 -8.38 -29.67
C PRO A 17 11.00 -9.21 -30.46
N GLY A 18 9.82 -8.61 -30.69
CA GLY A 18 8.71 -9.25 -31.42
C GLY A 18 7.88 -10.25 -30.62
N ALA A 19 8.20 -10.48 -29.34
CA ALA A 19 7.39 -11.34 -28.48
C ALA A 19 6.17 -10.58 -27.92
N ALA A 20 5.12 -11.31 -27.56
CA ALA A 20 4.00 -10.72 -26.86
C ALA A 20 4.45 -10.16 -25.49
N PRO A 21 3.96 -8.98 -25.08
CA PRO A 21 4.37 -8.37 -23.82
C PRO A 21 3.93 -9.21 -22.61
N VAL A 22 4.79 -9.30 -21.62
CA VAL A 22 4.44 -9.86 -20.32
C VAL A 22 3.77 -8.76 -19.51
N ILE A 23 2.50 -8.96 -19.14
CA ILE A 23 1.65 -7.99 -18.47
C ILE A 23 1.34 -8.47 -17.05
N ARG A 24 1.38 -7.56 -16.05
CA ARG A 24 0.98 -7.83 -14.65
C ARG A 24 0.24 -6.62 -14.07
N GLY A 25 -0.66 -6.90 -13.11
CA GLY A 25 -1.35 -5.88 -12.33
C GLY A 25 -0.45 -5.29 -11.24
N TYR A 26 -0.42 -3.97 -11.15
CA TYR A 26 0.27 -3.22 -10.09
C TYR A 26 -0.67 -2.16 -9.52
N SER A 27 -0.88 -2.19 -8.20
CA SER A 27 -1.69 -1.18 -7.54
C SER A 27 -1.08 0.21 -7.72
N ILE A 28 -1.91 1.18 -8.08
CA ILE A 28 -1.50 2.57 -8.26
C ILE A 28 -1.28 3.19 -6.88
N ALA A 29 -0.18 3.91 -6.69
CA ALA A 29 0.18 4.55 -5.44
C ALA A 29 -0.05 6.07 -5.45
N SER A 30 -0.11 6.70 -6.63
CA SER A 30 -0.46 8.11 -6.78
C SER A 30 -1.94 8.38 -6.49
N ALA A 31 -2.28 9.63 -6.15
CA ALA A 31 -3.66 10.06 -6.10
C ALA A 31 -4.29 10.07 -7.51
N PRO A 32 -5.62 9.89 -7.64
CA PRO A 32 -6.29 10.02 -8.93
C PRO A 32 -6.11 11.38 -9.61
N GLU A 33 -5.91 12.42 -8.82
CA GLU A 33 -5.74 13.80 -9.25
C GLU A 33 -4.29 14.15 -9.63
N ALA A 34 -3.35 13.23 -9.38
CA ALA A 34 -1.94 13.46 -9.66
C ALA A 34 -1.65 13.45 -11.18
N PRO A 35 -0.71 14.28 -11.65
CA PRO A 35 -0.37 14.36 -13.07
C PRO A 35 0.39 13.11 -13.57
N THR A 36 0.94 12.32 -12.65
CA THR A 36 1.75 11.13 -12.95
C THR A 36 1.23 9.91 -12.21
N LEU A 37 1.43 8.73 -12.81
CA LEU A 37 1.18 7.45 -12.14
C LEU A 37 2.42 7.04 -11.36
N GLU A 38 2.23 6.64 -10.10
CA GLU A 38 3.27 6.08 -9.25
C GLU A 38 2.91 4.65 -8.84
N PHE A 39 3.92 3.81 -8.71
CA PHE A 39 3.78 2.41 -8.32
C PHE A 39 4.89 2.02 -7.34
N PHE A 40 4.55 1.34 -6.24
CA PHE A 40 5.54 0.72 -5.37
C PHE A 40 5.74 -0.73 -5.81
N ILE A 41 6.84 -1.02 -6.49
CA ILE A 41 7.11 -2.32 -7.08
C ILE A 41 8.31 -2.96 -6.38
N THR A 42 8.08 -4.15 -5.84
CA THR A 42 9.18 -4.99 -5.31
C THR A 42 9.67 -5.92 -6.41
N ALA A 43 10.96 -5.94 -6.67
CA ALA A 43 11.57 -6.92 -7.55
C ALA A 43 11.43 -8.33 -6.94
N VAL A 44 10.64 -9.17 -7.58
CA VAL A 44 10.47 -10.56 -7.18
C VAL A 44 11.62 -11.37 -7.73
N LYS A 45 12.36 -12.07 -6.84
CA LYS A 45 13.43 -12.97 -7.28
C LYS A 45 12.86 -13.99 -8.27
N ASP A 46 13.52 -14.16 -9.40
CA ASP A 46 13.12 -15.05 -10.50
C ASP A 46 11.79 -14.66 -11.18
N GLY A 47 11.25 -13.47 -10.87
CA GLY A 47 10.07 -12.90 -11.54
C GLY A 47 10.41 -12.45 -12.97
N GLN A 48 9.49 -12.67 -13.91
CA GLN A 48 9.71 -12.31 -15.31
C GLN A 48 9.71 -10.80 -15.55
N LEU A 49 8.80 -10.06 -14.90
CA LEU A 49 8.53 -8.65 -15.20
C LEU A 49 9.06 -7.68 -14.15
N SER A 50 8.78 -7.90 -12.86
CA SER A 50 9.11 -6.92 -11.82
C SER A 50 10.61 -6.59 -11.73
N PRO A 51 11.58 -7.52 -11.89
CA PRO A 51 12.99 -7.15 -11.92
C PRO A 51 13.35 -6.23 -13.09
N LYS A 52 12.67 -6.39 -14.23
CA LYS A 52 12.92 -5.57 -15.43
C LYS A 52 12.31 -4.17 -15.31
N ILE A 53 11.08 -4.08 -14.76
CA ILE A 53 10.45 -2.76 -14.50
C ILE A 53 11.26 -1.96 -13.47
N THR A 54 11.72 -2.61 -12.39
CA THR A 54 12.50 -1.92 -11.36
C THR A 54 13.92 -1.53 -11.80
N ALA A 55 14.40 -2.08 -12.91
CA ALA A 55 15.68 -1.72 -13.52
C ALA A 55 15.56 -0.67 -14.63
N LEU A 56 14.36 -0.14 -14.89
CA LEU A 56 14.17 0.92 -15.90
C LEU A 56 14.82 2.22 -15.43
N GLU A 57 15.49 2.86 -16.38
CA GLU A 57 16.09 4.18 -16.20
C GLU A 57 15.12 5.28 -16.67
N PRO A 58 15.28 6.52 -16.18
CA PRO A 58 14.48 7.64 -16.64
C PRO A 58 14.52 7.81 -18.17
N GLY A 59 13.35 8.00 -18.78
CA GLY A 59 13.19 8.11 -20.23
C GLY A 59 12.88 6.79 -20.93
N GLN A 60 12.99 5.66 -20.25
CA GLN A 60 12.55 4.38 -20.77
C GLN A 60 11.02 4.20 -20.60
N SER A 61 10.43 3.36 -21.44
CA SER A 61 8.98 3.19 -21.51
C SER A 61 8.53 1.86 -20.95
N VAL A 62 7.34 1.87 -20.36
CA VAL A 62 6.58 0.70 -19.96
C VAL A 62 5.22 0.72 -20.65
N LEU A 63 4.71 -0.43 -21.05
CA LEU A 63 3.36 -0.56 -21.60
C LEU A 63 2.34 -0.38 -20.45
N LEU A 64 1.36 0.49 -20.68
CA LEU A 64 0.16 0.62 -19.84
C LEU A 64 -1.01 0.03 -20.63
N ASP A 65 -1.55 -1.10 -20.16
CA ASP A 65 -2.55 -1.89 -20.87
C ASP A 65 -3.93 -1.73 -20.22
N GLY A 66 -4.91 -1.32 -21.04
CA GLY A 66 -6.31 -1.21 -20.67
C GLY A 66 -6.65 -0.13 -19.64
N PRO A 67 -7.90 -0.11 -19.17
CA PRO A 67 -8.35 0.77 -18.09
C PRO A 67 -7.85 0.28 -16.72
N ALA A 68 -7.96 1.15 -15.71
CA ALA A 68 -7.73 0.75 -14.31
C ALA A 68 -8.81 -0.24 -13.84
N GLU A 69 -8.38 -1.22 -13.07
CA GLU A 69 -9.22 -2.30 -12.55
C GLU A 69 -9.11 -2.40 -11.02
N GLY A 70 -9.97 -3.23 -10.42
CA GLY A 70 -9.95 -3.52 -8.98
C GLY A 70 -11.12 -2.90 -8.23
N SER A 71 -11.47 -3.57 -7.14
CA SER A 71 -12.64 -3.26 -6.31
C SER A 71 -12.28 -2.72 -4.91
N LEU A 72 -10.99 -2.62 -4.59
CA LEU A 72 -10.52 -2.07 -3.32
C LEU A 72 -10.58 -0.53 -3.37
N THR A 73 -11.80 0.02 -3.41
CA THR A 73 -12.01 1.48 -3.57
C THR A 73 -12.84 2.02 -2.41
N PRO A 74 -12.62 3.29 -1.97
CA PRO A 74 -13.28 3.86 -0.80
C PRO A 74 -14.80 3.86 -0.87
N ASP A 75 -15.39 4.02 -2.06
CA ASP A 75 -16.84 4.03 -2.28
C ASP A 75 -17.50 2.67 -2.04
N ARG A 76 -16.73 1.60 -1.94
CA ARG A 76 -17.23 0.26 -1.63
C ARG A 76 -17.09 -0.14 -0.17
N ILE A 77 -16.49 0.70 0.64
CA ILE A 77 -16.33 0.45 2.07
C ILE A 77 -17.60 0.93 2.79
N PRO A 78 -18.33 0.05 3.49
CA PRO A 78 -19.47 0.48 4.30
C PRO A 78 -19.00 1.46 5.38
N GLY A 79 -19.89 2.38 5.79
CA GLY A 79 -19.57 3.35 6.83
C GLY A 79 -19.11 2.72 8.14
N GLY A 80 -18.31 3.46 8.89
CA GLY A 80 -17.75 3.10 10.19
C GLY A 80 -17.02 4.29 10.79
N SER A 81 -16.55 4.18 12.03
CA SER A 81 -15.82 5.25 12.71
C SER A 81 -14.33 5.18 12.42
N THR A 82 -13.74 3.99 12.42
CA THR A 82 -12.31 3.75 12.26
C THR A 82 -12.03 2.86 11.05
N LEU A 83 -11.09 3.29 10.22
CA LEU A 83 -10.62 2.50 9.08
C LEU A 83 -9.22 1.97 9.35
N TRP A 84 -9.06 0.65 9.28
CA TRP A 84 -7.78 -0.05 9.41
C TRP A 84 -7.27 -0.46 8.03
N LEU A 85 -6.13 0.06 7.64
CA LEU A 85 -5.42 -0.25 6.39
C LEU A 85 -4.22 -1.15 6.72
N LEU A 86 -4.37 -2.45 6.50
CA LEU A 86 -3.35 -3.44 6.86
C LEU A 86 -2.57 -3.86 5.61
N ALA A 87 -1.33 -3.41 5.51
CA ALA A 87 -0.44 -3.64 4.37
C ALA A 87 0.71 -4.58 4.70
N THR A 88 1.13 -5.38 3.72
CA THR A 88 2.43 -6.05 3.74
C THR A 88 3.24 -5.64 2.51
N GLY A 89 4.48 -5.17 2.69
CA GLY A 89 5.37 -4.78 1.60
C GLY A 89 4.70 -3.80 0.61
N SER A 90 4.72 -4.15 -0.68
CA SER A 90 4.12 -3.32 -1.75
C SER A 90 2.59 -3.21 -1.69
N GLY A 91 1.92 -3.97 -0.83
CA GLY A 91 0.50 -3.76 -0.51
C GLY A 91 0.18 -2.38 0.07
N LEU A 92 1.19 -1.60 0.41
CA LEU A 92 1.07 -0.19 0.73
C LEU A 92 0.49 0.65 -0.44
N SER A 93 0.73 0.27 -1.70
CA SER A 93 0.39 1.06 -2.89
C SER A 93 -1.07 1.54 -2.95
N PRO A 94 -2.10 0.67 -2.87
CA PRO A 94 -3.49 1.12 -2.95
C PRO A 94 -3.86 2.03 -1.78
N PHE A 95 -3.29 1.82 -0.60
CA PHE A 95 -3.51 2.68 0.56
C PHE A 95 -2.80 4.03 0.42
N ALA A 96 -1.63 4.08 -0.20
CA ALA A 96 -0.97 5.34 -0.54
C ALA A 96 -1.83 6.19 -1.49
N SER A 97 -2.45 5.57 -2.49
CA SER A 97 -3.39 6.24 -3.39
C SER A 97 -4.59 6.82 -2.63
N MET A 98 -5.19 6.03 -1.72
CA MET A 98 -6.32 6.48 -0.89
C MET A 98 -5.92 7.66 0.01
N LEU A 99 -4.82 7.52 0.76
CA LEU A 99 -4.36 8.52 1.71
C LEU A 99 -3.96 9.84 1.05
N ARG A 100 -3.56 9.83 -0.22
CA ARG A 100 -3.23 11.01 -1.01
C ARG A 100 -4.46 11.69 -1.64
N SER A 101 -5.61 11.00 -1.70
CA SER A 101 -6.84 11.52 -2.28
C SER A 101 -7.63 12.35 -1.27
N GLU A 102 -8.07 13.55 -1.66
CA GLU A 102 -8.91 14.39 -0.81
C GLU A 102 -10.27 13.76 -0.53
N ALA A 103 -10.86 13.11 -1.52
CA ALA A 103 -12.17 12.46 -1.40
C ALA A 103 -12.17 11.35 -0.32
N PHE A 104 -11.05 10.68 -0.11
CA PHE A 104 -10.90 9.67 0.94
C PHE A 104 -11.09 10.28 2.34
N TRP A 105 -10.46 11.42 2.63
CA TRP A 105 -10.53 12.08 3.94
C TRP A 105 -11.86 12.76 4.21
N ALA A 106 -12.67 13.00 3.21
CA ALA A 106 -14.04 13.46 3.40
C ALA A 106 -14.92 12.37 4.06
N ALA A 107 -14.63 11.10 3.78
CA ALA A 107 -15.37 9.95 4.32
C ALA A 107 -14.79 9.39 5.62
N TRP A 108 -13.46 9.44 5.79
CA TRP A 108 -12.75 8.81 6.91
C TRP A 108 -11.87 9.80 7.66
N LYS A 109 -12.09 9.93 8.96
CA LYS A 109 -11.33 10.85 9.84
C LYS A 109 -10.39 10.12 10.78
N ASP A 110 -10.74 8.90 11.20
CA ASP A 110 -9.90 8.06 12.08
C ASP A 110 -9.37 6.87 11.26
N VAL A 111 -8.09 6.93 10.92
CA VAL A 111 -7.44 5.96 10.04
C VAL A 111 -6.18 5.41 10.71
N VAL A 112 -6.07 4.10 10.77
CA VAL A 112 -4.88 3.38 11.22
C VAL A 112 -4.23 2.70 10.04
N LEU A 113 -2.98 3.07 9.72
CA LEU A 113 -2.16 2.41 8.71
C LEU A 113 -1.17 1.49 9.38
N VAL A 114 -1.29 0.19 9.14
CA VAL A 114 -0.35 -0.81 9.61
C VAL A 114 0.46 -1.32 8.44
N LEU A 115 1.79 -1.18 8.52
CA LEU A 115 2.70 -1.73 7.52
C LEU A 115 3.55 -2.83 8.13
N SER A 116 3.42 -4.05 7.63
CA SER A 116 4.28 -5.18 7.98
C SER A 116 5.37 -5.34 6.93
N VAL A 117 6.61 -5.25 7.39
CA VAL A 117 7.83 -5.40 6.58
C VAL A 117 8.75 -6.47 7.16
N ARG A 118 9.74 -6.88 6.40
CA ARG A 118 10.75 -7.81 6.90
C ARG A 118 11.74 -7.08 7.79
N GLN A 119 12.28 -5.98 7.28
CA GLN A 119 13.28 -5.14 7.93
C GLN A 119 12.82 -3.69 7.93
N ILE A 120 13.31 -2.90 8.89
CA ILE A 120 12.80 -1.55 9.14
C ILE A 120 13.05 -0.57 7.98
N GLU A 121 14.09 -0.79 7.19
CA GLU A 121 14.40 0.04 6.03
C GLU A 121 13.31 -0.03 4.95
N GLU A 122 12.57 -1.14 4.89
CA GLU A 122 11.47 -1.29 3.94
C GLU A 122 10.27 -0.39 4.29
N ALA A 123 10.24 0.21 5.50
CA ALA A 123 9.18 1.11 5.94
C ALA A 123 9.40 2.58 5.52
N VAL A 124 10.51 2.91 4.87
CA VAL A 124 10.84 4.30 4.51
C VAL A 124 9.72 4.97 3.70
N LEU A 125 9.18 4.29 2.70
CA LEU A 125 8.11 4.83 1.85
C LEU A 125 6.82 5.15 2.63
N ALA A 126 6.46 4.34 3.63
CA ALA A 126 5.27 4.62 4.45
C ALA A 126 5.51 5.82 5.37
N ARG A 127 6.71 5.95 5.94
CA ARG A 127 7.07 7.10 6.78
C ARG A 127 7.10 8.40 5.99
N GLU A 128 7.70 8.38 4.80
CA GLU A 128 7.70 9.53 3.89
C GLU A 128 6.30 9.89 3.42
N LEU A 129 5.47 8.89 3.04
CA LEU A 129 4.08 9.10 2.69
C LEU A 129 3.33 9.84 3.80
N VAL A 130 3.39 9.33 5.04
CA VAL A 130 2.66 9.93 6.16
C VAL A 130 3.22 11.30 6.52
N ALA A 131 4.54 11.49 6.46
CA ALA A 131 5.18 12.78 6.72
C ALA A 131 4.78 13.87 5.71
N ALA A 132 4.56 13.48 4.45
CA ALA A 132 4.15 14.39 3.37
C ALA A 132 2.65 14.80 3.44
N LEU A 133 1.82 14.07 4.20
CA LEU A 133 0.41 14.41 4.34
C LEU A 133 0.21 15.61 5.30
N PRO A 134 -0.81 16.46 5.08
CA PRO A 134 -1.23 17.47 6.05
C PRO A 134 -1.54 16.83 7.42
N LEU A 135 -1.26 17.54 8.52
CA LEU A 135 -1.40 16.98 9.87
C LEU A 135 -2.79 16.40 10.16
N GLU A 136 -3.82 17.07 9.68
CA GLU A 136 -5.23 16.67 9.85
C GLU A 136 -5.62 15.47 8.99
N ARG A 137 -4.75 15.03 8.09
CA ARG A 137 -4.95 13.89 7.18
C ARG A 137 -3.89 12.80 7.39
N ARG A 138 -3.28 12.74 8.55
CA ARG A 138 -2.30 11.71 8.87
C ARG A 138 -2.96 10.53 9.56
N PRO A 139 -2.79 9.31 9.03
CA PRO A 139 -3.19 8.11 9.75
C PRO A 139 -2.28 7.89 10.96
N LYS A 140 -2.75 7.16 11.96
CA LYS A 140 -1.87 6.53 12.95
C LYS A 140 -1.07 5.46 12.23
N LEU A 141 0.22 5.70 12.01
CA LEU A 141 1.11 4.70 11.38
C LEU A 141 1.66 3.75 12.44
N ILE A 142 1.57 2.45 12.18
CA ILE A 142 2.19 1.38 12.95
C ILE A 142 3.03 0.54 12.01
N VAL A 143 4.32 0.46 12.26
CA VAL A 143 5.24 -0.39 11.52
C VAL A 143 5.54 -1.64 12.32
N THR A 144 5.37 -2.81 11.74
CA THR A 144 5.77 -4.09 12.34
C THR A 144 6.84 -4.77 11.51
N THR A 145 7.89 -5.24 12.18
CA THR A 145 8.99 -5.96 11.56
C THR A 145 8.89 -7.45 11.84
N THR A 146 9.23 -8.28 10.84
CA THR A 146 9.05 -9.74 10.93
C THR A 146 10.36 -10.53 10.89
N ARG A 147 11.47 -9.90 10.51
CA ARG A 147 12.78 -10.55 10.36
C ARG A 147 13.93 -9.74 10.94
N GLU A 148 13.66 -8.65 11.64
CA GLU A 148 14.68 -7.96 12.42
C GLU A 148 15.12 -8.83 13.60
N THR A 149 16.43 -8.87 13.83
CA THR A 149 17.04 -9.59 14.94
C THR A 149 17.64 -8.65 15.97
N ASP A 150 17.96 -7.42 15.57
CA ASP A 150 18.45 -6.37 16.46
C ASP A 150 17.28 -5.58 17.06
N PRO A 151 17.06 -5.62 18.38
CA PRO A 151 15.99 -4.84 19.04
C PRO A 151 16.03 -3.34 18.76
N ALA A 152 17.21 -2.76 18.53
CA ALA A 152 17.33 -1.34 18.18
C ALA A 152 16.74 -0.97 16.82
N ARG A 153 16.46 -1.98 16.00
CA ARG A 153 15.90 -1.83 14.64
C ARG A 153 14.47 -2.35 14.53
N PHE A 154 13.84 -2.71 15.63
CA PHE A 154 12.44 -3.10 15.59
C PHE A 154 11.57 -1.90 15.19
N GLY A 155 10.43 -2.22 14.51
CA GLY A 155 9.36 -1.26 14.33
C GLY A 155 8.64 -0.94 15.64
N ASP A 156 7.46 -0.37 15.54
CA ASP A 156 6.60 -0.14 16.72
C ASP A 156 6.21 -1.47 17.35
N LEU A 157 6.08 -2.53 16.53
CA LEU A 157 5.80 -3.90 16.94
C LEU A 157 6.72 -4.88 16.21
N THR A 158 6.79 -6.10 16.72
CA THR A 158 7.51 -7.22 16.10
C THR A 158 6.57 -8.40 15.95
N GLY A 159 6.46 -8.93 14.73
CA GLY A 159 5.60 -10.09 14.42
C GLY A 159 4.70 -9.87 13.22
N ARG A 160 3.94 -10.90 12.89
CA ARG A 160 2.99 -10.88 11.78
C ARG A 160 1.65 -10.27 12.21
N ILE A 161 0.99 -9.52 11.33
CA ILE A 161 -0.29 -8.87 11.60
C ILE A 161 -1.33 -9.81 12.23
N PRO A 162 -1.59 -11.05 11.74
CA PRO A 162 -2.58 -11.93 12.37
C PRO A 162 -2.25 -12.27 13.82
N THR A 163 -0.98 -12.47 14.14
CA THR A 163 -0.54 -12.75 15.53
C THR A 163 -0.71 -11.52 16.42
N LEU A 164 -0.43 -10.32 15.89
CA LEU A 164 -0.56 -9.07 16.63
C LEU A 164 -2.03 -8.71 16.89
N ILE A 165 -2.94 -9.04 15.96
CA ILE A 165 -4.39 -8.93 16.19
C ILE A 165 -4.82 -9.91 17.27
N ALA A 166 -4.46 -11.19 17.14
CA ALA A 166 -4.87 -12.24 18.09
C ALA A 166 -4.39 -11.99 19.52
N SER A 167 -3.26 -11.32 19.69
CA SER A 167 -2.71 -10.97 21.02
C SER A 167 -3.25 -9.62 21.56
N GLY A 168 -4.00 -8.84 20.78
CA GLY A 168 -4.40 -7.48 21.14
C GLY A 168 -3.28 -6.43 21.05
N ALA A 169 -2.07 -6.83 20.66
CA ALA A 169 -0.92 -5.91 20.61
C ALA A 169 -1.10 -4.82 19.57
N LEU A 170 -1.76 -5.13 18.46
CA LEU A 170 -2.03 -4.15 17.41
C LEU A 170 -3.00 -3.06 17.87
N GLU A 171 -4.08 -3.47 18.55
CA GLU A 171 -5.09 -2.58 19.11
C GLU A 171 -4.49 -1.67 20.20
N ALA A 172 -3.65 -2.25 21.07
CA ALA A 172 -2.94 -1.51 22.10
C ALA A 172 -2.00 -0.43 21.50
N ALA A 173 -1.23 -0.77 20.46
CA ALA A 173 -0.35 0.17 19.77
C ALA A 173 -1.13 1.26 19.02
N ALA A 174 -2.29 0.92 18.48
CA ALA A 174 -3.17 1.86 17.80
C ALA A 174 -3.93 2.77 18.79
N GLU A 175 -4.08 2.35 20.04
CA GLU A 175 -4.99 2.96 21.02
C GLU A 175 -6.46 2.97 20.50
N ARG A 176 -6.81 1.91 19.77
CA ARG A 176 -8.12 1.70 19.12
C ARG A 176 -8.47 0.22 19.16
N GLN A 177 -9.74 -0.09 19.26
CA GLN A 177 -10.24 -1.46 19.19
C GLN A 177 -10.76 -1.77 17.78
N ILE A 178 -10.65 -3.04 17.38
CA ILE A 178 -11.27 -3.55 16.17
C ILE A 178 -12.60 -4.18 16.56
N THR A 179 -13.70 -3.48 16.27
CA THR A 179 -15.05 -3.94 16.57
C THR A 179 -15.88 -4.05 15.28
N PRO A 180 -16.81 -4.99 15.18
CA PRO A 180 -17.68 -5.15 14.01
C PRO A 180 -18.53 -3.92 13.70
N GLU A 181 -18.93 -3.20 14.74
CA GLU A 181 -19.84 -2.05 14.64
C GLU A 181 -19.13 -0.83 14.07
N GLU A 182 -17.91 -0.54 14.55
CA GLU A 182 -17.23 0.71 14.28
C GLU A 182 -16.06 0.59 13.31
N SER A 183 -15.44 -0.59 13.23
CA SER A 183 -14.23 -0.76 12.44
C SER A 183 -14.50 -1.30 11.04
N ARG A 184 -13.73 -0.80 10.08
CA ARG A 184 -13.60 -1.39 8.76
C ARG A 184 -12.13 -1.73 8.52
N VAL A 185 -11.89 -2.91 7.97
CA VAL A 185 -10.52 -3.42 7.79
C VAL A 185 -10.30 -3.72 6.32
N LEU A 186 -9.30 -3.10 5.74
CA LEU A 186 -8.81 -3.38 4.40
C LEU A 186 -7.46 -4.08 4.49
N LEU A 187 -7.26 -5.08 3.66
CA LEU A 187 -6.06 -5.91 3.61
C LEU A 187 -5.46 -5.85 2.22
N CYS A 188 -4.18 -5.57 2.11
CA CYS A 188 -3.43 -5.66 0.86
C CYS A 188 -2.01 -6.17 1.09
N GLY A 189 -1.60 -7.14 0.27
CA GLY A 189 -0.28 -7.76 0.34
C GLY A 189 -0.34 -9.28 0.29
N ASN A 190 0.72 -9.94 0.76
CA ASN A 190 0.87 -11.40 0.80
C ASN A 190 0.73 -11.94 2.22
#